data_5d0e56113e053bff5b3640349b21402b
#
_entry.id   5d0e56113e053bff5b3640349b21402b
#
_cell.length_a   1.000
_cell.length_b   1.000
_cell.length_c   1.000
_cell.angle_alpha   90.00
_cell.angle_beta   90.00
_cell.angle_gamma   90.00
#
_symmetry.space_group_name_H-M   'P 1'
#
loop_
_entity.id
_entity.type
_entity.pdbx_description
1 polymer ?
#
loop_
_entity_poly.entity_id
_entity_poly.type
_entity_poly.pdbx_seq_one_letter_code
_entity_poly.pdbx_strand_id
1 'polypeptide(L)'
;IKYAFSRHNAGFLLLDFFAQKRDVRFLETTGDYLEAAGNIGTNDFILIKPVSFVNNSGIAAKQVFDRYEIEPKDFLVVCDDINLKNFSLRVRLSGGDGGHNGLSSIIYNLLTDQFPRIRIGIGSNPEGESLSDYVLSNFSDDELKKYLDTFQMCNLLIEEFIIGGSKKMLEINSTLLSNKKTEGSKEEEV
;
A
#
# COMPACT_ATOMS: atom_id res chain seq x y z
N ILE A 1 -5.26 -2.72 19.64
CA ILE A 1 -4.72 -1.55 18.91
C ILE A 1 -5.92 -0.76 18.39
N LYS A 2 -6.08 0.49 18.84
CA LYS A 2 -7.31 1.30 18.62
C LYS A 2 -7.67 1.53 17.14
N TYR A 3 -6.69 1.52 16.23
CA TYR A 3 -6.86 1.88 14.80
C TYR A 3 -6.53 0.74 13.81
N ALA A 4 -6.44 -0.51 14.28
CA ALA A 4 -5.98 -1.63 13.45
C ALA A 4 -6.77 -1.80 12.13
N PHE A 5 -8.08 -1.52 12.16
CA PHE A 5 -8.97 -1.65 11.02
C PHE A 5 -9.42 -0.30 10.44
N SER A 6 -8.71 0.79 10.76
CA SER A 6 -9.05 2.12 10.21
C SER A 6 -8.72 2.19 8.71
N ARG A 7 -9.43 3.08 8.01
CA ARG A 7 -9.22 3.36 6.58
C ARG A 7 -7.79 3.77 6.29
N HIS A 8 -7.17 4.53 7.20
CA HIS A 8 -5.78 4.95 7.10
C HIS A 8 -4.78 3.79 7.20
N ASN A 9 -5.19 2.66 7.73
CA ASN A 9 -4.39 1.43 7.81
C ASN A 9 -4.63 0.47 6.63
N ALA A 10 -5.29 0.90 5.53
CA ALA A 10 -5.50 0.05 4.36
C ALA A 10 -4.19 -0.56 3.81
N GLY A 11 -3.09 0.20 3.83
CA GLY A 11 -1.77 -0.31 3.47
C GLY A 11 -1.27 -1.40 4.42
N PHE A 12 -1.47 -1.25 5.72
CA PHE A 12 -1.09 -2.26 6.72
C PHE A 12 -1.93 -3.53 6.59
N LEU A 13 -3.24 -3.39 6.36
CA LEU A 13 -4.13 -4.53 6.12
C LEU A 13 -3.73 -5.32 4.87
N LEU A 14 -3.33 -4.61 3.81
CA LEU A 14 -2.79 -5.28 2.61
C LEU A 14 -1.49 -6.01 2.92
N LEU A 15 -0.57 -5.43 3.69
CA LEU A 15 0.68 -6.12 4.05
C LEU A 15 0.42 -7.34 4.95
N ASP A 16 -0.59 -7.30 5.83
CA ASP A 16 -1.01 -8.47 6.62
C ASP A 16 -1.58 -9.56 5.71
N PHE A 17 -2.41 -9.18 4.73
CA PHE A 17 -2.94 -10.10 3.71
C PHE A 17 -1.82 -10.73 2.88
N PHE A 18 -0.84 -9.96 2.43
CA PHE A 18 0.32 -10.44 1.68
C PHE A 18 1.17 -11.40 2.52
N ALA A 19 1.49 -11.02 3.76
CA ALA A 19 2.28 -11.83 4.69
C ALA A 19 1.62 -13.18 4.96
N GLN A 20 0.30 -13.20 5.18
CA GLN A 20 -0.48 -14.42 5.36
C GLN A 20 -0.42 -15.32 4.12
N LYS A 21 -0.54 -14.76 2.91
CA LYS A 21 -0.44 -15.50 1.64
C LYS A 21 0.94 -16.11 1.41
N ARG A 22 1.98 -15.50 1.96
CA ARG A 22 3.38 -15.94 1.85
C ARG A 22 3.88 -16.75 3.03
N ASP A 23 3.03 -17.01 4.03
CA ASP A 23 3.37 -17.70 5.28
C ASP A 23 4.57 -17.06 6.00
N VAL A 24 4.65 -15.73 5.96
CA VAL A 24 5.66 -14.95 6.71
C VAL A 24 5.00 -14.17 7.84
N ARG A 25 5.76 -13.88 8.89
CA ARG A 25 5.24 -13.22 10.10
C ARG A 25 6.03 -11.96 10.41
N PHE A 26 5.31 -10.92 10.81
CA PHE A 26 5.92 -9.70 11.32
C PHE A 26 6.53 -9.93 12.69
N LEU A 27 7.79 -9.56 12.86
CA LEU A 27 8.57 -9.63 14.09
C LEU A 27 8.97 -8.20 14.51
N GLU A 28 9.13 -8.00 15.81
CA GLU A 28 9.70 -6.77 16.35
C GLU A 28 11.17 -6.65 15.96
N THR A 29 11.60 -5.42 15.72
CA THR A 29 12.99 -5.07 15.42
C THR A 29 13.53 -4.10 16.47
N THR A 30 14.80 -3.77 16.38
CA THR A 30 15.39 -2.68 17.18
C THR A 30 15.05 -1.29 16.64
N GLY A 31 14.44 -1.20 15.44
CA GLY A 31 13.98 0.03 14.81
C GLY A 31 12.52 0.34 15.13
N ASP A 32 12.03 1.44 14.57
CA ASP A 32 10.65 1.90 14.74
C ASP A 32 9.68 1.19 13.77
N TYR A 33 9.89 -0.10 13.51
CA TYR A 33 9.08 -0.89 12.58
C TYR A 33 9.05 -2.39 12.94
N LEU A 34 7.97 -3.05 12.53
CA LEU A 34 7.90 -4.50 12.42
C LEU A 34 8.41 -4.93 11.04
N GLU A 35 9.03 -6.10 10.97
CA GLU A 35 9.60 -6.65 9.76
C GLU A 35 9.14 -8.09 9.53
N ALA A 36 8.78 -8.42 8.28
CA ALA A 36 8.60 -9.79 7.83
C ALA A 36 9.42 -10.01 6.57
N ALA A 37 10.23 -11.05 6.55
CA ALA A 37 11.10 -11.40 5.43
C ALA A 37 10.66 -12.70 4.76
N GLY A 38 10.86 -12.78 3.45
CA GLY A 38 10.56 -13.98 2.65
C GLY A 38 11.18 -13.90 1.27
N ASN A 39 10.82 -14.86 0.41
CA ASN A 39 11.25 -14.88 -0.98
C ASN A 39 10.14 -15.28 -1.96
N ILE A 40 10.30 -14.90 -3.21
CA ILE A 40 9.49 -15.37 -4.35
C ILE A 40 10.46 -15.89 -5.40
N GLY A 41 10.55 -17.22 -5.52
CA GLY A 41 11.61 -17.86 -6.31
C GLY A 41 12.98 -17.52 -5.75
N THR A 42 13.80 -16.82 -6.52
CA THR A 42 15.15 -16.38 -6.13
C THR A 42 15.21 -14.93 -5.61
N ASN A 43 14.08 -14.23 -5.54
CA ASN A 43 14.04 -12.82 -5.14
C ASN A 43 13.61 -12.71 -3.69
N ASP A 44 14.48 -12.19 -2.85
CA ASP A 44 14.19 -11.90 -1.46
C ASP A 44 13.37 -10.62 -1.34
N PHE A 45 12.52 -10.54 -0.31
CA PHE A 45 11.79 -9.32 0.04
C PHE A 45 11.70 -9.12 1.55
N ILE A 46 11.51 -7.89 1.94
CA ILE A 46 11.14 -7.51 3.31
C ILE A 46 9.86 -6.67 3.28
N LEU A 47 8.96 -6.94 4.21
CA LEU A 47 7.76 -6.15 4.47
C LEU A 47 8.00 -5.34 5.73
N ILE A 48 7.69 -4.05 5.68
CA ILE A 48 7.94 -3.11 6.77
C ILE A 48 6.63 -2.45 7.20
N LYS A 49 6.33 -2.50 8.49
CA LYS A 49 5.20 -1.79 9.10
C LYS A 49 5.72 -0.86 10.19
N PRO A 50 5.75 0.47 9.98
CA PRO A 50 6.09 1.42 11.03
C PRO A 50 5.22 1.22 12.27
N VAL A 51 5.82 1.30 13.47
CA VAL A 51 5.10 1.17 14.76
C VAL A 51 4.76 2.52 15.38
N SER A 52 5.24 3.62 14.79
CA SER A 52 4.92 4.99 15.17
C SER A 52 3.63 5.49 14.50
N PHE A 53 3.18 6.69 14.88
CA PHE A 53 2.09 7.36 14.16
C PHE A 53 2.46 7.60 12.70
N VAL A 54 1.46 7.60 11.82
CA VAL A 54 1.62 7.69 10.37
C VAL A 54 2.50 8.88 9.91
N ASN A 55 2.41 10.01 10.57
CA ASN A 55 3.24 11.19 10.30
C ASN A 55 4.74 11.00 10.62
N ASN A 56 5.12 9.89 11.23
CA ASN A 56 6.51 9.50 11.53
C ASN A 56 6.99 8.30 10.69
N SER A 57 6.20 7.85 9.70
CA SER A 57 6.56 6.69 8.86
C SER A 57 7.90 6.83 8.15
N GLY A 58 8.33 8.07 7.88
CA GLY A 58 9.62 8.36 7.26
C GLY A 58 10.83 8.00 8.12
N ILE A 59 10.70 7.99 9.45
CA ILE A 59 11.77 7.55 10.37
C ILE A 59 12.05 6.06 10.13
N ALA A 60 11.02 5.22 10.13
CA ALA A 60 11.14 3.80 9.84
C ALA A 60 11.71 3.57 8.43
N ALA A 61 11.23 4.31 7.42
CA ALA A 61 11.76 4.23 6.06
C ALA A 61 13.26 4.55 6.02
N LYS A 62 13.71 5.60 6.69
CA LYS A 62 15.13 5.98 6.75
C LYS A 62 15.97 4.89 7.42
N GLN A 63 15.50 4.32 8.54
CA GLN A 63 16.20 3.22 9.23
C GLN A 63 16.34 1.99 8.31
N VAL A 64 15.33 1.66 7.52
CA VAL A 64 15.35 0.55 6.55
C VAL A 64 16.35 0.84 5.43
N PHE A 65 16.35 2.06 4.87
CA PHE A 65 17.32 2.45 3.84
C PHE A 65 18.76 2.34 4.35
N ASP A 66 19.03 2.82 5.57
CA ASP A 66 20.36 2.77 6.17
C ASP A 66 20.80 1.34 6.50
N ARG A 67 19.85 0.46 6.88
CA ARG A 67 20.14 -0.93 7.26
C ARG A 67 20.40 -1.83 6.05
N TYR A 68 19.61 -1.67 4.99
CA TYR A 68 19.61 -2.58 3.84
C TYR A 68 20.24 -1.99 2.58
N GLU A 69 20.69 -0.75 2.64
CA GLU A 69 21.35 -0.02 1.52
C GLU A 69 20.53 -0.09 0.21
N ILE A 70 19.20 -0.01 0.33
CA ILE A 70 18.28 -0.13 -0.81
C ILE A 70 18.20 1.17 -1.61
N GLU A 71 17.90 1.04 -2.91
CA GLU A 71 17.64 2.19 -3.77
C GLU A 71 16.14 2.56 -3.75
N PRO A 72 15.78 3.84 -3.95
CA PRO A 72 14.38 4.27 -3.98
C PRO A 72 13.49 3.49 -4.96
N LYS A 73 14.05 3.05 -6.10
CA LYS A 73 13.33 2.25 -7.10
C LYS A 73 12.89 0.87 -6.59
N ASP A 74 13.59 0.33 -5.57
CA ASP A 74 13.34 -0.99 -4.98
C ASP A 74 12.49 -0.88 -3.68
N PHE A 75 12.02 0.33 -3.36
CA PHE A 75 11.19 0.63 -2.21
C PHE A 75 9.75 0.91 -2.63
N LEU A 76 8.87 -0.09 -2.52
CA LEU A 76 7.44 0.04 -2.82
C LEU A 76 6.66 0.49 -1.59
N VAL A 77 6.00 1.63 -1.65
CA VAL A 77 5.10 2.11 -0.59
C VAL A 77 3.66 1.74 -0.92
N VAL A 78 2.94 1.24 0.09
CA VAL A 78 1.50 0.97 0.01
C VAL A 78 0.77 1.88 0.98
N CYS A 79 -0.21 2.64 0.51
CA CYS A 79 -0.95 3.59 1.34
C CYS A 79 -2.40 3.75 0.87
N ASP A 80 -3.25 4.31 1.73
CA ASP A 80 -4.59 4.76 1.38
C ASP A 80 -4.59 6.02 0.52
N ASP A 81 -5.71 6.28 -0.15
CA ASP A 81 -5.94 7.48 -0.96
C ASP A 81 -7.42 7.89 -0.94
N ILE A 82 -7.69 9.03 -0.31
CA ILE A 82 -9.04 9.62 -0.23
C ILE A 82 -9.55 10.19 -1.56
N ASN A 83 -8.67 10.46 -2.51
CA ASN A 83 -9.01 10.99 -3.83
C ASN A 83 -9.33 9.88 -4.84
N LEU A 84 -9.27 8.63 -4.43
CA LEU A 84 -9.65 7.48 -5.22
C LEU A 84 -10.96 6.88 -4.71
N LYS A 85 -11.79 6.42 -5.63
CA LYS A 85 -13.04 5.71 -5.27
C LYS A 85 -12.72 4.49 -4.40
N ASN A 86 -13.64 4.16 -3.48
CA ASN A 86 -13.57 2.92 -2.71
C ASN A 86 -13.29 1.72 -3.62
N PHE A 87 -12.52 0.76 -3.12
CA PHE A 87 -12.21 -0.51 -3.81
C PHE A 87 -11.44 -0.34 -5.12
N SER A 88 -10.84 0.83 -5.35
CA SER A 88 -9.96 1.08 -6.50
C SER A 88 -8.50 1.12 -6.07
N LEU A 89 -7.60 1.00 -7.02
CA LEU A 89 -6.17 1.15 -6.79
C LEU A 89 -5.54 2.03 -7.87
N ARG A 90 -4.39 2.62 -7.54
CA ARG A 90 -3.58 3.38 -8.49
C ARG A 90 -2.10 3.14 -8.23
N VAL A 91 -1.36 2.77 -9.28
CA VAL A 91 0.09 2.66 -9.26
C VAL A 91 0.71 4.00 -9.71
N ARG A 92 1.75 4.44 -9.01
CA ARG A 92 2.61 5.57 -9.37
C ARG A 92 4.06 5.19 -9.14
N LEU A 93 4.96 5.62 -10.01
CA LEU A 93 6.41 5.37 -9.84
C LEU A 93 7.10 6.48 -9.04
N SER A 94 6.46 7.64 -8.93
CA SER A 94 6.97 8.82 -8.22
C SER A 94 5.85 9.81 -7.95
N GLY A 95 6.18 10.94 -7.32
CA GLY A 95 5.28 12.09 -7.15
C GLY A 95 5.10 12.53 -5.71
N GLY A 96 4.46 13.68 -5.49
CA GLY A 96 4.21 14.26 -4.18
C GLY A 96 3.31 13.41 -3.28
N ASP A 97 3.12 13.86 -2.05
CA ASP A 97 2.36 13.15 -1.00
C ASP A 97 0.84 13.15 -1.23
N GLY A 98 0.32 14.13 -1.98
CA GLY A 98 -1.13 14.28 -2.21
C GLY A 98 -1.93 14.52 -0.93
N GLY A 99 -1.32 15.11 0.09
CA GLY A 99 -1.91 15.39 1.39
C GLY A 99 -1.86 14.20 2.37
N HIS A 100 -1.19 13.09 2.01
CA HIS A 100 -1.04 11.93 2.88
C HIS A 100 0.17 12.11 3.82
N ASN A 101 -0.07 12.29 5.12
CA ASN A 101 0.97 12.60 6.12
C ASN A 101 2.10 11.56 6.17
N GLY A 102 1.80 10.27 5.99
CA GLY A 102 2.82 9.22 5.93
C GLY A 102 3.74 9.35 4.73
N LEU A 103 3.18 9.62 3.53
CA LEU A 103 3.98 9.87 2.33
C LEU A 103 4.83 11.14 2.47
N SER A 104 4.25 12.21 3.03
CA SER A 104 4.99 13.45 3.31
C SER A 104 6.20 13.19 4.21
N SER A 105 6.00 12.43 5.28
CA SER A 105 7.08 12.01 6.19
C SER A 105 8.16 11.18 5.50
N ILE A 106 7.77 10.22 4.64
CA ILE A 106 8.73 9.40 3.89
C ILE A 106 9.54 10.27 2.93
N ILE A 107 8.90 11.12 2.13
CA ILE A 107 9.57 12.03 1.18
C ILE A 107 10.55 12.95 1.91
N TYR A 108 10.14 13.51 3.06
CA TYR A 108 10.98 14.38 3.86
C TYR A 108 12.24 13.67 4.38
N ASN A 109 12.09 12.46 4.94
CA ASN A 109 13.19 11.72 5.55
C ASN A 109 14.15 11.10 4.51
N LEU A 110 13.63 10.67 3.35
CA LEU A 110 14.43 10.10 2.27
C LEU A 110 14.96 11.13 1.29
N LEU A 111 14.51 12.41 1.39
CA LEU A 111 14.88 13.52 0.49
C LEU A 111 14.60 13.18 -0.99
N THR A 112 13.63 12.33 -1.27
CA THR A 112 13.21 11.93 -2.62
C THR A 112 11.76 11.50 -2.65
N ASP A 113 11.09 11.76 -3.77
CA ASP A 113 9.77 11.25 -4.10
C ASP A 113 9.81 10.17 -5.22
N GLN A 114 11.02 9.75 -5.61
CA GLN A 114 11.28 8.84 -6.73
C GLN A 114 11.23 7.38 -6.28
N PHE A 115 10.12 6.97 -5.67
CA PHE A 115 9.85 5.58 -5.29
C PHE A 115 8.44 5.16 -5.74
N PRO A 116 8.27 3.89 -6.17
CA PRO A 116 6.98 3.36 -6.58
C PRO A 116 6.01 3.25 -5.41
N ARG A 117 4.72 3.38 -5.72
CA ARG A 117 3.64 3.28 -4.73
C ARG A 117 2.37 2.67 -5.31
N ILE A 118 1.70 1.86 -4.49
CA ILE A 118 0.33 1.41 -4.70
C ILE A 118 -0.55 2.23 -3.76
N ARG A 119 -1.50 2.97 -4.33
CA ARG A 119 -2.46 3.78 -3.59
C ARG A 119 -3.82 3.07 -3.61
N ILE A 120 -4.38 2.79 -2.45
CA ILE A 120 -5.66 2.08 -2.27
C ILE A 120 -6.74 3.12 -2.02
N GLY A 121 -7.73 3.18 -2.90
CA GLY A 121 -8.84 4.12 -2.76
C GLY A 121 -9.73 3.76 -1.58
N ILE A 122 -9.89 4.72 -0.67
CA ILE A 122 -10.78 4.61 0.49
C ILE A 122 -12.00 5.52 0.39
N GLY A 123 -12.19 6.19 -0.78
CA GLY A 123 -13.26 7.16 -0.98
C GLY A 123 -13.04 8.48 -0.27
N SER A 124 -13.93 9.41 -0.50
CA SER A 124 -13.94 10.72 0.16
C SER A 124 -14.80 10.70 1.43
N ASN A 125 -14.47 11.57 2.38
CA ASN A 125 -15.28 11.75 3.58
C ASN A 125 -16.67 12.29 3.24
N PRO A 126 -17.73 11.84 3.95
CA PRO A 126 -19.07 12.39 3.84
C PRO A 126 -19.11 13.89 4.15
N GLU A 127 -20.10 14.57 3.60
CA GLU A 127 -20.31 16.00 3.87
C GLU A 127 -20.54 16.23 5.37
N GLY A 128 -19.78 17.17 5.93
CA GLY A 128 -19.85 17.53 7.38
C GLY A 128 -18.94 16.68 8.28
N GLU A 129 -18.31 15.63 7.79
CA GLU A 129 -17.31 14.86 8.54
C GLU A 129 -15.90 15.43 8.32
N SER A 130 -15.08 15.49 9.38
CA SER A 130 -13.68 15.88 9.21
C SER A 130 -12.89 14.79 8.50
N LEU A 131 -11.91 15.18 7.67
CA LEU A 131 -11.03 14.22 7.00
C LEU A 131 -10.30 13.32 8.01
N SER A 132 -9.85 13.87 9.12
CA SER A 132 -9.16 13.12 10.18
C SER A 132 -10.07 12.03 10.77
N ASP A 133 -11.32 12.35 11.05
CA ASP A 133 -12.27 11.37 11.62
C ASP A 133 -12.57 10.27 10.61
N TYR A 134 -12.77 10.64 9.34
CA TYR A 134 -13.02 9.67 8.27
C TYR A 134 -11.88 8.67 8.11
N VAL A 135 -10.63 9.13 7.95
CA VAL A 135 -9.49 8.21 7.75
C VAL A 135 -9.20 7.36 8.98
N LEU A 136 -9.53 7.84 10.17
CA LEU A 136 -9.38 7.09 11.43
C LEU A 136 -10.59 6.21 11.75
N SER A 137 -11.71 6.33 11.02
CA SER A 137 -12.86 5.45 11.16
C SER A 137 -12.52 4.04 10.65
N ASN A 138 -13.12 3.01 11.26
CA ASN A 138 -12.91 1.63 10.84
C ASN A 138 -13.70 1.31 9.57
N PHE A 139 -13.14 0.41 8.76
CA PHE A 139 -13.95 -0.29 7.76
C PHE A 139 -15.03 -1.13 8.45
N SER A 140 -16.21 -1.22 7.85
CA SER A 140 -17.21 -2.23 8.21
C SER A 140 -16.78 -3.62 7.70
N ASP A 141 -17.37 -4.68 8.26
CA ASP A 141 -17.10 -6.05 7.81
C ASP A 141 -17.46 -6.26 6.33
N ASP A 142 -18.50 -5.59 5.85
CA ASP A 142 -18.92 -5.69 4.45
C ASP A 142 -17.97 -4.90 3.52
N GLU A 143 -17.41 -3.78 3.96
CA GLU A 143 -16.36 -3.09 3.23
C GLU A 143 -15.09 -3.95 3.17
N LEU A 144 -14.66 -4.53 4.28
CA LEU A 144 -13.48 -5.42 4.31
C LEU A 144 -13.62 -6.59 3.34
N LYS A 145 -14.80 -7.23 3.26
CA LYS A 145 -15.06 -8.28 2.27
C LYS A 145 -14.88 -7.79 0.84
N LYS A 146 -15.35 -6.58 0.51
CA LYS A 146 -15.19 -5.98 -0.82
C LYS A 146 -13.74 -5.59 -1.11
N TYR A 147 -12.96 -5.19 -0.09
CA TYR A 147 -11.53 -4.91 -0.25
C TYR A 147 -10.70 -6.16 -0.54
N LEU A 148 -11.19 -7.38 -0.27
CA LEU A 148 -10.45 -8.61 -0.60
C LEU A 148 -10.08 -8.69 -2.08
N ASP A 149 -10.96 -8.30 -3.00
CA ASP A 149 -10.66 -8.30 -4.43
C ASP A 149 -9.59 -7.26 -4.79
N THR A 150 -9.67 -6.07 -4.17
CA THR A 150 -8.64 -5.04 -4.33
C THR A 150 -7.30 -5.51 -3.77
N PHE A 151 -7.29 -6.17 -2.62
CA PHE A 151 -6.09 -6.72 -2.01
C PHE A 151 -5.50 -7.87 -2.84
N GLN A 152 -6.32 -8.71 -3.47
CA GLN A 152 -5.83 -9.73 -4.41
C GLN A 152 -5.12 -9.10 -5.62
N MET A 153 -5.69 -8.04 -6.20
CA MET A 153 -5.03 -7.29 -7.28
C MET A 153 -3.73 -6.64 -6.82
N CYS A 154 -3.73 -6.00 -5.65
CA CYS A 154 -2.51 -5.42 -5.09
C CYS A 154 -1.45 -6.49 -4.77
N ASN A 155 -1.87 -7.67 -4.30
CA ASN A 155 -0.97 -8.81 -4.06
C ASN A 155 -0.21 -9.19 -5.33
N LEU A 156 -0.90 -9.32 -6.47
CA LEU A 156 -0.25 -9.59 -7.77
C LEU A 156 0.75 -8.49 -8.15
N LEU A 157 0.39 -7.23 -7.94
CA LEU A 157 1.29 -6.10 -8.21
C LEU A 157 2.55 -6.14 -7.35
N ILE A 158 2.42 -6.47 -6.05
CA ILE A 158 3.56 -6.61 -5.12
C ILE A 158 4.45 -7.79 -5.56
N GLU A 159 3.85 -8.93 -5.90
CA GLU A 159 4.58 -10.11 -6.40
C GLU A 159 5.41 -9.79 -7.63
N GLU A 160 4.81 -9.14 -8.62
CA GLU A 160 5.51 -8.77 -9.85
C GLU A 160 6.56 -7.67 -9.61
N PHE A 161 6.33 -6.79 -8.63
CA PHE A 161 7.34 -5.85 -8.20
C PHE A 161 8.57 -6.56 -7.59
N ILE A 162 8.36 -7.56 -6.74
CA ILE A 162 9.45 -8.37 -6.15
C ILE A 162 10.21 -9.14 -7.24
N ILE A 163 9.51 -9.68 -8.25
CA ILE A 163 10.12 -10.50 -9.30
C ILE A 163 10.88 -9.69 -10.33
N GLY A 164 10.42 -8.49 -10.67
CA GLY A 164 11.00 -7.73 -11.80
C GLY A 164 10.82 -6.22 -11.71
N GLY A 165 10.66 -5.70 -10.48
CA GLY A 165 10.60 -4.28 -10.20
C GLY A 165 9.39 -3.57 -10.81
N SER A 166 9.50 -2.26 -10.90
CA SER A 166 8.43 -1.39 -11.42
C SER A 166 7.96 -1.76 -12.82
N LYS A 167 8.83 -2.31 -13.67
CA LYS A 167 8.48 -2.68 -15.04
C LYS A 167 7.41 -3.77 -15.05
N LYS A 168 7.66 -4.89 -14.39
CA LYS A 168 6.71 -6.00 -14.33
C LYS A 168 5.42 -5.62 -13.60
N MET A 169 5.53 -4.86 -12.53
CA MET A 169 4.35 -4.32 -11.82
C MET A 169 3.45 -3.51 -12.75
N LEU A 170 4.01 -2.64 -13.63
CA LEU A 170 3.23 -1.85 -14.59
C LEU A 170 2.62 -2.70 -15.71
N GLU A 171 3.31 -3.74 -16.18
CA GLU A 171 2.78 -4.69 -17.17
C GLU A 171 1.51 -5.37 -16.65
N ILE A 172 1.55 -5.90 -15.43
CA ILE A 172 0.37 -6.50 -14.78
C ILE A 172 -0.71 -5.46 -14.50
N ASN A 173 -0.35 -4.26 -14.02
CA ASN A 173 -1.33 -3.21 -13.80
C ASN A 173 -2.11 -2.86 -15.08
N SER A 174 -1.43 -2.79 -16.24
CA SER A 174 -2.08 -2.56 -17.54
C SER A 174 -3.07 -3.67 -17.90
N THR A 175 -2.71 -4.92 -17.66
CA THR A 175 -3.56 -6.09 -17.91
C THR A 175 -4.82 -6.07 -17.04
N LEU A 176 -4.66 -5.79 -15.73
CA LEU A 176 -5.77 -5.69 -14.79
C LEU A 176 -6.76 -4.58 -15.18
N LEU A 177 -6.25 -3.42 -15.64
CA LEU A 177 -7.08 -2.31 -16.10
C LEU A 177 -7.84 -2.63 -17.40
N SER A 178 -7.21 -3.39 -18.31
CA SER A 178 -7.85 -3.80 -19.57
C SER A 178 -9.00 -4.79 -19.32
N ASN A 179 -8.81 -5.75 -18.43
CA ASN A 179 -9.84 -6.74 -18.09
C ASN A 179 -11.07 -6.07 -17.45
N LYS A 180 -10.88 -5.12 -16.52
CA LYS A 180 -11.98 -4.37 -15.90
C LYS A 180 -12.81 -3.57 -16.92
N LYS A 181 -12.19 -3.02 -17.96
CA LYS A 181 -12.91 -2.31 -19.02
C LYS A 181 -13.79 -3.24 -19.84
N THR A 182 -13.32 -4.45 -20.10
CA THR A 182 -14.04 -5.47 -20.89
C THR A 182 -15.24 -6.06 -20.13
N GLU A 183 -15.13 -6.20 -18.81
CA GLU A 183 -16.23 -6.64 -17.94
C GLU A 183 -17.32 -5.57 -17.77
N GLY A 184 -16.94 -4.31 -17.54
CA GLY A 184 -17.89 -3.19 -17.43
C GLY A 184 -18.68 -2.91 -18.70
N SER A 185 -18.10 -3.15 -19.89
CA SER A 185 -18.80 -2.99 -21.18
C SER A 185 -19.85 -4.07 -21.44
N LYS A 186 -19.79 -5.21 -20.76
CA LYS A 186 -20.77 -6.30 -20.90
C LYS A 186 -21.97 -6.15 -19.97
N GLU A 187 -21.83 -5.39 -18.89
CA GLU A 187 -22.95 -5.12 -17.95
C GLU A 187 -23.85 -3.96 -18.43
N GLU A 188 -23.37 -3.10 -19.35
CA GLU A 188 -24.17 -2.01 -19.94
C GLU A 188 -24.98 -2.44 -21.18
N GLU A 189 -24.80 -3.67 -21.69
CA GLU A 189 -25.51 -4.21 -22.88
C GLU A 189 -26.64 -5.24 -22.53
N VAL A 190 -27.06 -5.34 -21.24
CA VAL A 190 -28.15 -6.27 -20.81
C VAL A 190 -29.35 -5.52 -20.27
#